data_aaa98f7188b757ace712e9417521d342
#
_entry.id   aaa98f7188b757ace712e9417521d342
#
_cell.length_a   1.000
_cell.length_b   1.000
_cell.length_c   1.000
_cell.angle_alpha   90.00
_cell.angle_beta   90.00
_cell.angle_gamma   90.00
#
_symmetry.space_group_name_H-M   'P 1'
#
loop_
_entity.id
_entity.type
_entity.pdbx_description
1 polymer ?
#
loop_
_entity_poly.entity_id
_entity_poly.type
_entity_poly.pdbx_seq_one_letter_code
_entity_poly.pdbx_strand_id
1 'polypeptide(L)'
;MKITKTGKFEKALVRILNVFDGWKLEWVGPKNLPYDAAGYTPKGKKCVVEMKFRTKYYATKMIEKKKYDALMALPADVVKIYYVTDPKGSYWFWLDKIKELEVLSKDCPTTTFWNQNKVSKEVYLLDEKDASIVDYTTPEKNGVWTEYFEKNKIK
;
A
#
# COMPACT_ATOMS: atom_id res chain seq x y z
N MET A 1 -0.03 -5.96 22.70
CA MET A 1 -0.61 -6.23 21.37
C MET A 1 0.45 -6.80 20.44
N LYS A 2 0.16 -7.91 19.82
CA LYS A 2 1.11 -8.56 18.92
C LYS A 2 1.10 -7.89 17.54
N ILE A 3 2.21 -7.30 17.14
CA ILE A 3 2.34 -6.69 15.81
C ILE A 3 2.46 -7.81 14.78
N THR A 4 1.62 -7.75 13.73
CA THR A 4 1.66 -8.72 12.63
C THR A 4 2.94 -8.54 11.80
N LYS A 5 3.27 -9.54 10.98
CA LYS A 5 4.42 -9.42 10.05
C LYS A 5 4.25 -8.24 9.10
N THR A 6 3.04 -8.04 8.57
CA THR A 6 2.72 -6.90 7.71
C THR A 6 2.89 -5.58 8.48
N GLY A 7 2.44 -5.52 9.72
CA GLY A 7 2.61 -4.33 10.56
C GLY A 7 4.08 -3.96 10.80
N LYS A 8 4.96 -4.96 10.93
CA LYS A 8 6.40 -4.71 11.04
C LYS A 8 6.96 -4.04 9.78
N PHE A 9 6.47 -4.42 8.62
CA PHE A 9 6.86 -3.80 7.35
C PHE A 9 6.38 -2.40 7.21
N GLU A 10 5.12 -2.17 7.51
CA GLU A 10 4.52 -0.84 7.49
C GLU A 10 5.33 0.10 8.38
N LYS A 11 5.65 -0.34 9.58
CA LYS A 11 6.44 0.43 10.53
C LYS A 11 7.86 0.68 10.04
N ALA A 12 8.50 -0.32 9.45
CA ALA A 12 9.83 -0.18 8.87
C ALA A 12 9.84 0.80 7.69
N LEU A 13 8.83 0.73 6.82
CA LEU A 13 8.69 1.66 5.70
C LEU A 13 8.54 3.11 6.19
N VAL A 14 7.68 3.34 7.17
CA VAL A 14 7.52 4.67 7.78
C VAL A 14 8.86 5.20 8.27
N ARG A 15 9.64 4.38 8.94
CA ARG A 15 10.96 4.78 9.43
C ARG A 15 11.92 5.14 8.30
N ILE A 16 11.96 4.32 7.25
CA ILE A 16 12.81 4.56 6.08
C ILE A 16 12.42 5.88 5.41
N LEU A 17 11.14 6.09 5.17
CA LEU A 17 10.65 7.29 4.53
C LEU A 17 10.95 8.54 5.36
N ASN A 18 10.78 8.47 6.66
CA ASN A 18 11.05 9.60 7.55
C ASN A 18 12.54 9.94 7.64
N VAL A 19 13.39 8.92 7.68
CA VAL A 19 14.84 9.11 7.86
C VAL A 19 15.51 9.53 6.55
N PHE A 20 15.15 8.91 5.43
CA PHE A 20 15.89 9.08 4.17
C PHE A 20 15.20 9.97 3.14
N ASP A 21 13.87 10.00 3.13
CA ASP A 21 13.13 10.63 2.03
C ASP A 21 12.35 11.90 2.44
N GLY A 22 12.52 12.34 3.68
CA GLY A 22 11.94 13.62 4.13
C GLY A 22 10.47 13.57 4.48
N TRP A 23 9.87 12.40 4.58
CA TRP A 23 8.50 12.26 5.05
C TRP A 23 8.41 12.49 6.57
N LYS A 24 7.23 12.85 7.03
CA LYS A 24 6.91 12.95 8.45
C LYS A 24 5.62 12.17 8.70
N LEU A 25 5.76 10.87 8.81
CA LEU A 25 4.64 9.95 8.98
C LEU A 25 4.64 9.33 10.38
N GLU A 26 3.45 9.04 10.86
CA GLU A 26 3.25 8.19 12.04
C GLU A 26 2.55 6.92 11.61
N TRP A 27 3.07 5.78 12.05
CA TRP A 27 2.43 4.51 11.84
C TRP A 27 1.15 4.43 12.69
N VAL A 28 0.04 4.09 12.05
CA VAL A 28 -1.26 4.00 12.72
C VAL A 28 -1.39 2.70 13.51
N GLY A 29 -0.78 1.62 12.99
CA GLY A 29 -0.87 0.31 13.61
C GLY A 29 -2.24 -0.33 13.43
N PRO A 30 -2.59 -1.27 14.31
CA PRO A 30 -3.82 -2.08 14.17
C PRO A 30 -5.06 -1.32 14.62
N LYS A 31 -5.19 -0.06 14.29
CA LYS A 31 -6.41 0.72 14.50
C LYS A 31 -7.35 0.49 13.32
N ASN A 32 -8.64 0.61 13.57
CA ASN A 32 -9.65 0.42 12.53
C ASN A 32 -9.78 1.65 11.65
N LEU A 33 -8.71 1.97 10.91
CA LEU A 33 -8.65 3.10 10.00
C LEU A 33 -8.35 2.60 8.56
N PRO A 34 -8.78 3.33 7.53
CA PRO A 34 -8.58 2.90 6.15
C PRO A 34 -7.16 3.14 5.63
N TYR A 35 -6.21 3.51 6.47
CA TYR A 35 -4.82 3.76 6.10
C TYR A 35 -3.87 3.26 7.17
N ASP A 36 -2.63 3.04 6.78
CA ASP A 36 -1.59 2.47 7.65
C ASP A 36 -0.67 3.51 8.28
N ALA A 37 -0.58 4.68 7.67
CA ALA A 37 0.21 5.78 8.17
C ALA A 37 -0.43 7.11 7.82
N ALA A 38 -0.14 8.14 8.62
CA ALA A 38 -0.64 9.50 8.41
C ALA A 38 0.44 10.50 8.81
N GLY A 39 0.42 11.66 8.18
CA GLY A 39 1.38 12.72 8.48
C GLY A 39 1.53 13.70 7.34
N TYR A 40 2.77 13.94 6.94
CA TYR A 40 3.09 14.95 5.92
C TYR A 40 4.04 14.40 4.88
N THR A 41 3.81 14.78 3.62
CA THR A 41 4.72 14.48 2.51
C THR A 41 6.03 15.28 2.66
N PRO A 42 7.08 14.97 1.87
CA PRO A 42 8.29 15.77 1.86
C PRO A 42 8.05 17.25 1.54
N LYS A 43 6.99 17.57 0.80
CA LYS A 43 6.60 18.94 0.49
C LYS A 43 5.71 19.58 1.57
N GLY A 44 5.50 18.90 2.69
CA GLY A 44 4.72 19.43 3.81
C GLY A 44 3.20 19.33 3.64
N LYS A 45 2.71 18.54 2.70
CA LYS A 45 1.27 18.34 2.51
C LYS A 45 0.76 17.23 3.43
N LYS A 46 -0.35 17.49 4.09
CA LYS A 46 -1.03 16.50 4.93
C LYS A 46 -1.44 15.29 4.09
N CYS A 47 -1.14 14.10 4.55
CA CYS A 47 -1.40 12.89 3.78
C CYS A 47 -1.74 11.69 4.66
N VAL A 48 -2.35 10.70 4.03
CA VAL A 48 -2.50 9.34 4.56
C VAL A 48 -1.93 8.37 3.54
N VAL A 49 -1.39 7.27 4.02
CA VAL A 49 -0.80 6.23 3.17
C VAL A 49 -1.37 4.89 3.54
N GLU A 50 -1.98 4.23 2.57
CA GLU A 50 -2.37 2.82 2.64
C GLU A 50 -1.28 2.01 1.96
N MET A 51 -0.82 0.94 2.60
CA MET A 51 0.33 0.17 2.15
C MET A 51 -0.07 -1.26 1.78
N LYS A 52 0.47 -1.76 0.67
CA LYS A 52 0.34 -3.15 0.26
C LYS A 52 1.70 -3.73 -0.11
N PHE A 53 1.96 -4.90 0.43
CA PHE A 53 3.18 -5.65 0.17
C PHE A 53 2.79 -6.94 -0.54
N ARG A 54 3.23 -7.07 -1.81
CA ARG A 54 2.88 -8.19 -2.66
C ARG A 54 4.08 -9.08 -2.93
N THR A 55 3.87 -10.38 -2.91
CA THR A 55 4.91 -11.36 -3.23
C THR A 55 4.97 -11.69 -4.72
N LYS A 56 3.99 -11.25 -5.50
CA LYS A 56 3.91 -11.45 -6.94
C LYS A 56 3.73 -10.12 -7.66
N TYR A 57 4.29 -10.02 -8.85
CA TYR A 57 4.11 -8.87 -9.72
C TYR A 57 2.82 -8.98 -10.53
N TYR A 58 2.08 -7.87 -10.59
CA TYR A 58 0.96 -7.69 -11.51
C TYR A 58 1.07 -6.28 -12.10
N ALA A 59 0.87 -6.16 -13.41
CA ALA A 59 0.92 -4.85 -14.09
C ALA A 59 -0.16 -3.89 -13.61
N THR A 60 -1.28 -4.42 -13.12
CA THR A 60 -2.31 -3.63 -12.45
C THR A 60 -2.26 -3.89 -10.96
N LYS A 61 -2.43 -2.83 -10.18
CA LYS A 61 -2.41 -2.90 -8.72
C LYS A 61 -3.84 -2.78 -8.22
N MET A 62 -4.28 -3.78 -7.49
CA MET A 62 -5.66 -3.88 -7.02
C MET A 62 -5.86 -3.14 -5.71
N ILE A 63 -6.92 -2.35 -5.62
CA ILE A 63 -7.41 -1.79 -4.36
C ILE A 63 -8.89 -2.12 -4.20
N GLU A 64 -9.28 -2.59 -3.02
CA GLU A 64 -10.68 -2.86 -2.74
C GLU A 64 -11.48 -1.55 -2.80
N LYS A 65 -12.63 -1.59 -3.48
CA LYS A 65 -13.51 -0.42 -3.63
C LYS A 65 -13.89 0.17 -2.27
N LYS A 66 -14.23 -0.69 -1.31
CA LYS A 66 -14.58 -0.27 0.05
C LYS A 66 -13.48 0.57 0.69
N LYS A 67 -12.23 0.15 0.54
CA LYS A 67 -11.08 0.88 1.06
C LYS A 67 -10.84 2.18 0.31
N TYR A 68 -10.89 2.14 -1.00
CA TYR A 68 -10.78 3.33 -1.83
C TYR A 68 -11.83 4.39 -1.46
N ASP A 69 -13.09 3.96 -1.34
CA ASP A 69 -14.18 4.88 -1.00
C ASP A 69 -13.96 5.50 0.38
N ALA A 70 -13.48 4.71 1.35
CA ALA A 70 -13.20 5.22 2.70
C ALA A 70 -12.06 6.24 2.69
N LEU A 71 -11.02 6.02 1.88
CA LEU A 71 -9.93 6.98 1.72
C LEU A 71 -10.42 8.27 1.07
N MET A 72 -11.20 8.15 -0.01
CA MET A 72 -11.69 9.33 -0.73
C MET A 72 -12.74 10.12 0.05
N ALA A 73 -13.36 9.52 1.08
CA ALA A 73 -14.26 10.22 2.00
C ALA A 73 -13.54 11.10 3.01
N LEU A 74 -12.22 10.98 3.14
CA LEU A 74 -11.42 11.86 3.98
C LEU A 74 -11.42 13.30 3.43
N PRO A 75 -11.11 14.31 4.25
CA PRO A 75 -11.14 15.71 3.80
C PRO A 75 -10.33 15.96 2.54
N ALA A 76 -10.79 16.87 1.69
CA ALA A 76 -10.19 17.15 0.39
C ALA A 76 -8.75 17.68 0.48
N ASP A 77 -8.38 18.32 1.60
CA ASP A 77 -7.04 18.83 1.85
C ASP A 77 -6.04 17.75 2.25
N VAL A 78 -6.50 16.53 2.48
CA VAL A 78 -5.64 15.39 2.81
C VAL A 78 -5.32 14.64 1.52
N VAL A 79 -4.03 14.49 1.22
CA VAL A 79 -3.57 13.69 0.08
C VAL A 79 -3.74 12.21 0.42
N LYS A 80 -4.40 11.45 -0.47
CA LYS A 80 -4.63 10.02 -0.27
C LYS A 80 -3.64 9.26 -1.15
N ILE A 81 -2.78 8.51 -0.53
CA ILE A 81 -1.70 7.78 -1.20
C ILE A 81 -1.89 6.30 -1.01
N TYR A 82 -1.82 5.55 -2.10
CA TYR A 82 -1.77 4.10 -2.09
C TYR A 82 -0.37 3.67 -2.52
N TYR A 83 0.33 3.01 -1.62
CA TYR A 83 1.67 2.49 -1.85
C TYR A 83 1.61 0.98 -2.03
N VAL A 84 2.14 0.50 -3.13
CA VAL A 84 2.24 -0.94 -3.41
C VAL A 84 3.68 -1.27 -3.71
N THR A 85 4.22 -2.28 -3.04
CA THR A 85 5.53 -2.83 -3.38
C THR A 85 5.39 -4.29 -3.76
N ASP A 86 6.15 -4.70 -4.76
CA ASP A 86 6.21 -6.07 -5.27
C ASP A 86 7.65 -6.40 -5.69
N PRO A 87 7.91 -7.62 -6.21
CA PRO A 87 9.26 -8.00 -6.59
C PRO A 87 9.93 -7.12 -7.65
N LYS A 88 9.16 -6.33 -8.43
CA LYS A 88 9.72 -5.44 -9.45
C LYS A 88 10.00 -4.04 -8.94
N GLY A 89 9.32 -3.60 -7.88
CA GLY A 89 9.53 -2.25 -7.39
C GLY A 89 8.43 -1.73 -6.50
N SER A 90 8.42 -0.44 -6.31
CA SER A 90 7.47 0.27 -5.47
C SER A 90 6.72 1.30 -6.30
N TYR A 91 5.42 1.39 -6.08
CA TYR A 91 4.51 2.20 -6.87
C TYR A 91 3.70 3.07 -5.92
N TRP A 92 3.73 4.39 -6.16
CA TRP A 92 3.02 5.37 -5.36
C TRP A 92 1.89 5.97 -6.17
N PHE A 93 0.67 5.77 -5.72
CA PHE A 93 -0.51 6.33 -6.40
C PHE A 93 -1.08 7.46 -5.55
N TRP A 94 -1.05 8.68 -6.08
CA TRP A 94 -1.84 9.78 -5.56
C TRP A 94 -3.24 9.58 -6.08
N LEU A 95 -4.14 9.06 -5.25
CA LEU A 95 -5.47 8.63 -5.69
C LEU A 95 -6.32 9.76 -6.26
N ASP A 96 -6.13 10.98 -5.76
CA ASP A 96 -6.84 12.15 -6.28
C ASP A 96 -6.50 12.49 -7.74
N LYS A 97 -5.39 12.02 -8.25
CA LYS A 97 -4.93 12.27 -9.63
C LYS A 97 -5.43 11.24 -10.62
N ILE A 98 -6.02 10.15 -10.15
CA ILE A 98 -6.53 9.10 -11.01
C ILE A 98 -8.00 9.36 -11.29
N LYS A 99 -8.35 9.62 -12.54
CA LYS A 99 -9.67 10.13 -12.91
C LYS A 99 -10.67 9.05 -13.34
N GLU A 100 -10.19 7.96 -13.92
CA GLU A 100 -11.06 6.92 -14.46
C GLU A 100 -10.71 5.57 -13.85
N LEU A 101 -11.65 5.04 -13.06
CA LEU A 101 -11.52 3.72 -12.46
C LEU A 101 -12.76 2.90 -12.77
N GLU A 102 -12.54 1.69 -13.24
CA GLU A 102 -13.61 0.72 -13.44
C GLU A 102 -13.73 -0.20 -12.24
N VAL A 103 -14.97 -0.39 -11.80
CA VAL A 103 -15.27 -1.36 -10.75
C VAL A 103 -15.30 -2.76 -11.37
N LEU A 104 -14.54 -3.66 -10.80
CA LEU A 104 -14.53 -5.06 -11.18
C LEU A 104 -14.83 -5.91 -9.96
N SER A 105 -15.50 -7.04 -10.19
CA SER A 105 -15.69 -8.05 -9.14
C SER A 105 -14.58 -9.08 -9.26
N LYS A 106 -13.89 -9.35 -8.16
CA LYS A 106 -12.86 -10.37 -8.08
C LYS A 106 -13.06 -11.27 -6.88
N ASP A 107 -12.74 -12.53 -7.06
CA ASP A 107 -12.66 -13.47 -5.95
C ASP A 107 -11.38 -13.21 -5.20
N CYS A 108 -11.51 -12.81 -3.94
CA CYS A 108 -10.40 -12.50 -3.07
C CYS A 108 -10.43 -13.43 -1.86
N PRO A 109 -9.27 -13.82 -1.32
CA PRO A 109 -9.25 -14.56 -0.07
C PRO A 109 -9.88 -13.72 1.04
N THR A 110 -10.63 -14.37 1.91
CA THR A 110 -11.07 -13.75 3.15
C THR A 110 -9.85 -13.46 4.03
N THR A 111 -10.00 -12.54 4.94
CA THR A 111 -8.91 -11.88 5.68
C THR A 111 -8.01 -12.79 6.52
N THR A 112 -8.24 -14.09 6.58
CA THR A 112 -7.42 -14.98 7.39
C THR A 112 -6.66 -15.98 6.56
N PHE A 113 -5.41 -16.14 6.90
CA PHE A 113 -4.46 -17.09 6.33
C PHE A 113 -5.00 -18.54 6.27
N TRP A 114 -5.93 -18.85 7.17
CA TRP A 114 -6.50 -20.19 7.35
C TRP A 114 -7.76 -20.42 6.52
N ASN A 115 -8.39 -19.35 6.09
CA ASN A 115 -9.63 -19.45 5.35
C ASN A 115 -9.33 -19.34 3.85
N GLN A 116 -9.35 -20.48 3.19
CA GLN A 116 -9.15 -20.54 1.73
C GLN A 116 -10.43 -20.19 0.96
N ASN A 117 -11.52 -19.90 1.65
CA ASN A 117 -12.73 -19.46 1.00
C ASN A 117 -12.51 -18.08 0.37
N LYS A 118 -12.83 -17.98 -0.89
CA LYS A 118 -12.78 -16.70 -1.61
C LYS A 118 -14.15 -16.06 -1.55
N VAL A 119 -14.17 -14.75 -1.32
CA VAL A 119 -15.37 -13.95 -1.42
C VAL A 119 -15.24 -13.00 -2.61
N SER A 120 -16.35 -12.75 -3.30
CA SER A 120 -16.37 -11.77 -4.37
C SER A 120 -16.31 -10.38 -3.76
N LYS A 121 -15.33 -9.58 -4.20
CA LYS A 121 -15.17 -8.19 -3.77
C LYS A 121 -15.12 -7.28 -4.97
N GLU A 122 -15.73 -6.11 -4.83
CA GLU A 122 -15.57 -5.05 -5.80
C GLU A 122 -14.19 -4.41 -5.60
N VAL A 123 -13.47 -4.26 -6.69
CA VAL A 123 -12.10 -3.71 -6.68
C VAL A 123 -11.92 -2.74 -7.82
N TYR A 124 -10.95 -1.83 -7.66
CA TYR A 124 -10.40 -1.05 -8.75
C TYR A 124 -9.03 -1.63 -9.11
N LEU A 125 -8.69 -1.62 -10.39
CA LEU A 125 -7.36 -1.96 -10.86
C LEU A 125 -6.65 -0.68 -11.29
N LEU A 126 -5.54 -0.39 -10.62
CA LEU A 126 -4.72 0.78 -10.92
C LEU A 126 -3.61 0.33 -11.87
N ASP A 127 -3.55 0.95 -13.05
CA ASP A 127 -2.44 0.68 -13.98
C ASP A 127 -1.15 1.27 -13.40
N GLU A 128 -0.06 0.53 -13.46
CA GLU A 128 1.24 1.02 -12.98
C GLU A 128 1.69 2.31 -13.69
N LYS A 129 1.20 2.56 -14.92
CA LYS A 129 1.45 3.80 -15.66
C LYS A 129 0.84 5.03 -15.00
N ASP A 130 -0.20 4.84 -14.19
CA ASP A 130 -0.88 5.92 -13.49
C ASP A 130 -0.25 6.22 -12.12
N ALA A 131 0.80 5.49 -11.75
CA ALA A 131 1.53 5.77 -10.54
C ALA A 131 2.23 7.12 -10.64
N SER A 132 2.13 7.92 -9.58
CA SER A 132 2.80 9.23 -9.53
C SER A 132 4.30 9.07 -9.37
N ILE A 133 4.73 8.04 -8.67
CA ILE A 133 6.14 7.69 -8.50
C ILE A 133 6.26 6.18 -8.69
N VAL A 134 7.23 5.78 -9.49
CA VAL A 134 7.61 4.37 -9.66
C VAL A 134 9.08 4.24 -9.36
N ASP A 135 9.42 3.35 -8.47
CA ASP A 135 10.79 3.03 -8.14
C ASP A 135 11.04 1.56 -8.48
N TYR A 136 11.65 1.32 -9.63
CA TYR A 136 12.06 -0.02 -10.07
C TYR A 136 13.39 -0.43 -9.41
N THR A 137 13.63 0.01 -8.19
CA THR A 137 14.84 -0.37 -7.49
C THR A 137 14.94 -1.87 -7.42
N THR A 138 16.10 -2.33 -7.80
CA THR A 138 16.45 -3.74 -7.69
C THR A 138 16.32 -4.18 -6.23
N PRO A 139 16.14 -5.47 -6.00
CA PRO A 139 16.15 -6.03 -4.65
C PRO A 139 17.30 -5.53 -3.79
N GLU A 140 18.47 -5.28 -4.37
CA GLU A 140 19.64 -4.80 -3.65
C GLU A 140 19.47 -3.39 -3.07
N LYS A 141 18.69 -2.53 -3.73
CA LYS A 141 18.40 -1.18 -3.22
C LYS A 141 17.27 -1.16 -2.20
N ASN A 142 16.39 -2.14 -2.28
CA ASN A 142 15.28 -2.31 -1.34
C ASN A 142 15.58 -3.40 -0.32
N GLY A 143 16.81 -3.43 0.20
CA GLY A 143 17.33 -4.53 1.02
C GLY A 143 16.38 -5.08 2.08
N VAL A 144 15.64 -4.22 2.75
CA VAL A 144 14.67 -4.64 3.78
C VAL A 144 13.58 -5.51 3.16
N TRP A 145 13.06 -5.11 1.99
CA TRP A 145 11.97 -5.84 1.32
C TRP A 145 12.47 -7.14 0.72
N THR A 146 13.65 -7.11 0.12
CA THR A 146 14.28 -8.30 -0.46
C THR A 146 14.51 -9.36 0.60
N GLU A 147 15.10 -8.98 1.71
CA GLU A 147 15.36 -9.87 2.82
C GLU A 147 14.07 -10.48 3.33
N TYR A 148 13.03 -9.67 3.44
CA TYR A 148 11.73 -10.18 3.87
C TYR A 148 11.12 -11.14 2.86
N PHE A 149 11.06 -10.77 1.58
CA PHE A 149 10.47 -11.65 0.57
C PHE A 149 11.22 -12.95 0.44
N GLU A 150 12.52 -12.94 0.59
CA GLU A 150 13.33 -14.17 0.57
C GLU A 150 13.08 -15.06 1.80
N LYS A 151 13.08 -14.47 2.98
CA LYS A 151 12.84 -15.20 4.23
C LYS A 151 11.41 -15.71 4.36
N ASN A 152 10.47 -15.05 3.73
CA ASN A 152 9.06 -15.36 3.82
C ASN A 152 8.48 -15.86 2.50
N LYS A 153 9.32 -16.36 1.60
CA LYS A 153 8.83 -17.07 0.43
C LYS A 153 7.85 -18.13 0.89
N ILE A 154 6.60 -17.93 0.53
CA ILE A 154 5.56 -18.91 0.77
C ILE A 154 5.83 -20.07 -0.19
N LYS A 155 6.30 -21.13 0.39
CA LYS A 155 6.50 -22.37 -0.33
C LYS A 155 5.14 -22.99 -0.63
#